data_b921e05a18f9ca05ea4ee7ec2ddcfb95
#
_entry.id   b921e05a18f9ca05ea4ee7ec2ddcfb95
#
_cell.length_a   1.000
_cell.length_b   1.000
_cell.length_c   1.000
_cell.angle_alpha   90.00
_cell.angle_beta   90.00
_cell.angle_gamma   90.00
#
_symmetry.space_group_name_H-M   'P 1'
#
loop_
_entity.id
_entity.type
_entity.pdbx_description
1 polymer ?
#
loop_
_entity_poly.entity_id
_entity_poly.type
_entity_poly.pdbx_seq_one_letter_code
_entity_poly.pdbx_strand_id
1 'polypeptide(L)'
;MQFTGDDLFTDISFMIREKDRIGLVGKNGAGKTTLIRLLCGIEQPYKGDVIMSEDVTIGYLPQEKNFSKDANNGVRTVMEEAMTAFEDYHQIERELVKLQDELSDREDYESASYQRLCEKMSHLNERLAIMGGHSIEGEAEQILIGLGFEHADMNRKMNEFSNGWQMRVELAKIVLRKQTLWLLDEPTNHLDIESIQWLEGFLKNYYGAIFMVSHDRAFLDRITIRTIEISCAKIYDYKCSYSEFIERREERIDIQKAAFDNQQ
;
A
#
# COMPACT_ATOMS: atom_id res chain seq x y z
N MET A 1 -14.23 18.92 0.21
CA MET A 1 -14.95 18.02 -0.70
C MET A 1 -16.41 18.00 -0.29
N GLN A 2 -17.33 18.32 -1.17
CA GLN A 2 -18.76 18.34 -0.85
C GLN A 2 -19.42 17.11 -1.45
N PHE A 3 -20.00 16.27 -0.60
CA PHE A 3 -21.00 15.29 -1.01
C PHE A 3 -22.34 15.81 -0.51
N THR A 4 -23.30 16.03 -1.39
CA THR A 4 -24.66 16.52 -1.07
C THR A 4 -24.75 17.88 -0.35
N GLY A 5 -23.77 18.79 -0.54
CA GLY A 5 -23.84 20.16 -0.02
C GLY A 5 -23.11 20.40 1.30
N ASP A 6 -22.71 19.36 2.02
CA ASP A 6 -21.95 19.49 3.28
C ASP A 6 -20.46 19.22 3.07
N ASP A 7 -19.62 19.96 3.75
CA ASP A 7 -18.18 19.76 3.74
C ASP A 7 -17.80 18.45 4.46
N LEU A 8 -17.13 17.55 3.76
CA LEU A 8 -16.65 16.30 4.33
C LEU A 8 -15.54 16.52 5.36
N PHE A 9 -14.68 17.51 5.10
CA PHE A 9 -13.59 17.92 5.98
C PHE A 9 -13.46 19.44 6.01
N THR A 10 -13.19 19.99 7.21
CA THR A 10 -12.95 21.41 7.41
C THR A 10 -11.68 21.59 8.22
N ASP A 11 -10.72 22.35 7.69
CA ASP A 11 -9.48 22.74 8.38
C ASP A 11 -8.72 21.56 9.02
N ILE A 12 -8.56 20.48 8.26
CA ILE A 12 -7.78 19.32 8.71
C ILE A 12 -6.29 19.53 8.43
N SER A 13 -5.46 19.23 9.41
CA SER A 13 -4.01 19.24 9.27
C SER A 13 -3.39 18.14 10.14
N PHE A 14 -2.58 17.29 9.53
CA PHE A 14 -1.78 16.28 10.22
C PHE A 14 -0.55 15.93 9.38
N MET A 15 0.41 15.25 9.98
CA MET A 15 1.62 14.83 9.31
C MET A 15 1.87 13.35 9.58
N ILE A 16 2.24 12.63 8.54
CA ILE A 16 2.72 11.24 8.61
C ILE A 16 4.25 11.31 8.60
N ARG A 17 4.90 10.65 9.55
CA ARG A 17 6.34 10.56 9.68
C ARG A 17 6.81 9.16 9.31
N GLU A 18 8.10 9.03 9.06
CA GLU A 18 8.74 7.73 8.90
C GLU A 18 8.42 6.81 10.09
N LYS A 19 8.13 5.54 9.79
CA LYS A 19 7.79 4.51 10.79
C LYS A 19 6.51 4.75 11.60
N ASP A 20 5.72 5.78 11.29
CA ASP A 20 4.40 5.94 11.91
C ASP A 20 3.52 4.70 11.66
N ARG A 21 2.75 4.32 12.65
CA ARG A 21 1.74 3.25 12.62
C ARG A 21 0.40 3.87 12.99
N ILE A 22 -0.34 4.34 12.00
CA ILE A 22 -1.53 5.16 12.20
C ILE A 22 -2.79 4.35 11.86
N GLY A 23 -3.71 4.27 12.83
CA GLY A 23 -5.06 3.80 12.60
C GLY A 23 -6.00 4.97 12.34
N LEU A 24 -6.67 5.00 11.20
CA LEU A 24 -7.70 5.97 10.87
C LEU A 24 -9.07 5.41 11.27
N VAL A 25 -9.76 6.09 12.17
CA VAL A 25 -11.05 5.68 12.69
C VAL A 25 -12.12 6.75 12.48
N GLY A 26 -13.38 6.35 12.50
CA GLY A 26 -14.52 7.26 12.31
C GLY A 26 -15.76 6.49 11.90
N LYS A 27 -16.92 7.14 11.99
CA LYS A 27 -18.19 6.55 11.56
C LYS A 27 -18.17 6.18 10.07
N ASN A 28 -19.05 5.25 9.66
CA ASN A 28 -19.25 4.99 8.24
C ASN A 28 -19.72 6.26 7.54
N GLY A 29 -19.15 6.55 6.37
CA GLY A 29 -19.42 7.79 5.64
C GLY A 29 -18.65 9.03 6.15
N ALA A 30 -17.81 8.93 7.21
CA ALA A 30 -17.02 10.07 7.70
C ALA A 30 -15.91 10.52 6.76
N GLY A 31 -15.65 9.81 5.64
CA GLY A 31 -14.64 10.19 4.65
C GLY A 31 -13.30 9.46 4.80
N LYS A 32 -13.22 8.35 5.54
CA LYS A 32 -11.97 7.59 5.71
C LYS A 32 -11.31 7.22 4.38
N THR A 33 -12.04 6.53 3.51
CA THR A 33 -11.56 6.16 2.15
C THR A 33 -11.23 7.38 1.30
N THR A 34 -12.02 8.46 1.41
CA THR A 34 -11.75 9.72 0.70
C THR A 34 -10.42 10.33 1.16
N LEU A 35 -10.16 10.34 2.46
CA LEU A 35 -8.88 10.84 2.99
C LEU A 35 -7.70 10.02 2.46
N ILE A 36 -7.82 8.68 2.42
CA ILE A 36 -6.80 7.81 1.83
C ILE A 36 -6.59 8.16 0.34
N ARG A 37 -7.66 8.35 -0.43
CA ARG A 37 -7.58 8.71 -1.86
C ARG A 37 -6.93 10.07 -2.09
N LEU A 38 -7.17 11.05 -1.21
CA LEU A 38 -6.49 12.35 -1.22
C LEU A 38 -4.98 12.18 -0.99
N LEU A 39 -4.59 11.35 -0.01
CA LEU A 39 -3.19 11.04 0.26
C LEU A 39 -2.52 10.29 -0.90
N CYS A 40 -3.26 9.46 -1.64
CA CYS A 40 -2.77 8.78 -2.84
C CYS A 40 -2.66 9.70 -4.06
N GLY A 41 -3.19 10.94 -4.01
CA GLY A 41 -3.30 11.81 -5.18
C GLY A 41 -4.35 11.37 -6.21
N ILE A 42 -5.17 10.36 -5.90
CA ILE A 42 -6.29 9.90 -6.74
C ILE A 42 -7.40 10.97 -6.79
N GLU A 43 -7.60 11.63 -5.68
CA GLU A 43 -8.53 12.76 -5.56
C GLU A 43 -7.73 14.00 -5.16
N GLN A 44 -8.24 15.18 -5.55
CA GLN A 44 -7.62 16.46 -5.18
C GLN A 44 -8.46 17.18 -4.14
N PRO A 45 -7.85 17.82 -3.12
CA PRO A 45 -8.59 18.63 -2.18
C PRO A 45 -9.17 19.87 -2.87
N TYR A 46 -10.35 20.30 -2.45
CA TYR A 46 -10.96 21.54 -2.95
C TYR A 46 -10.17 22.78 -2.52
N LYS A 47 -9.61 22.75 -1.29
CA LYS A 47 -8.70 23.75 -0.73
C LYS A 47 -7.63 23.05 0.08
N GLY A 48 -6.45 23.67 0.18
CA GLY A 48 -5.30 23.11 0.86
C GLY A 48 -4.50 22.16 -0.03
N ASP A 49 -3.40 21.65 0.50
CA ASP A 49 -2.43 20.87 -0.25
C ASP A 49 -2.04 19.60 0.51
N VAL A 50 -1.73 18.55 -0.24
CA VAL A 50 -1.03 17.36 0.27
C VAL A 50 0.43 17.51 -0.14
N ILE A 51 1.30 17.73 0.84
CA ILE A 51 2.74 17.94 0.62
C ILE A 51 3.45 16.64 0.97
N MET A 52 4.24 16.13 0.03
CA MET A 52 5.05 14.93 0.19
C MET A 52 6.50 15.22 -0.17
N SER A 53 7.44 14.57 0.52
CA SER A 53 8.85 14.55 0.14
C SER A 53 9.04 13.76 -1.16
N GLU A 54 10.05 14.09 -1.96
CA GLU A 54 10.36 13.43 -3.24
C GLU A 54 10.69 11.94 -3.07
N ASP A 55 11.19 11.54 -1.91
CA ASP A 55 11.57 10.14 -1.61
C ASP A 55 10.39 9.27 -1.17
N VAL A 56 9.18 9.83 -1.03
CA VAL A 56 8.01 9.07 -0.58
C VAL A 56 7.40 8.29 -1.74
N THR A 57 7.39 6.98 -1.60
CA THR A 57 6.69 6.05 -2.49
C THR A 57 5.47 5.48 -1.78
N ILE A 58 4.31 5.48 -2.44
CA ILE A 58 3.03 5.08 -1.84
C ILE A 58 2.60 3.70 -2.35
N GLY A 59 2.29 2.81 -1.41
CA GLY A 59 1.55 1.57 -1.64
C GLY A 59 0.10 1.73 -1.19
N TYR A 60 -0.84 1.60 -2.10
CA TYR A 60 -2.26 1.74 -1.81
C TYR A 60 -3.01 0.43 -2.02
N LEU A 61 -3.67 -0.04 -0.96
CA LEU A 61 -4.65 -1.13 -1.01
C LEU A 61 -6.05 -0.53 -0.87
N PRO A 62 -6.87 -0.53 -1.93
CA PRO A 62 -8.27 -0.11 -1.83
C PRO A 62 -9.12 -1.18 -1.13
N GLN A 63 -10.22 -0.78 -0.51
CA GLN A 63 -11.17 -1.71 0.13
C GLN A 63 -11.73 -2.74 -0.87
N GLU A 64 -12.01 -2.31 -2.11
CA GLU A 64 -12.48 -3.17 -3.19
C GLU A 64 -11.80 -2.78 -4.51
N LYS A 65 -11.49 -3.78 -5.32
CA LYS A 65 -11.01 -3.63 -6.70
C LYS A 65 -11.90 -4.43 -7.64
N ASN A 66 -12.30 -3.80 -8.73
CA ASN A 66 -13.10 -4.49 -9.75
C ASN A 66 -12.19 -5.18 -10.77
N PHE A 67 -11.86 -6.43 -10.50
CA PHE A 67 -10.98 -7.25 -11.33
C PHE A 67 -11.58 -7.63 -12.69
N SER A 68 -12.91 -7.58 -12.84
CA SER A 68 -13.54 -7.92 -14.13
C SER A 68 -13.23 -6.92 -15.24
N LYS A 69 -12.75 -5.72 -14.89
CA LYS A 69 -12.31 -4.69 -15.85
C LYS A 69 -10.83 -4.78 -16.19
N ASP A 70 -10.07 -5.62 -15.49
CA ASP A 70 -8.65 -5.83 -15.79
C ASP A 70 -8.53 -6.78 -16.99
N ALA A 71 -8.02 -6.24 -18.12
CA ALA A 71 -7.85 -7.00 -19.35
C ALA A 71 -6.95 -8.24 -19.19
N ASN A 72 -6.13 -8.28 -18.16
CA ASN A 72 -5.19 -9.37 -17.85
C ASN A 72 -5.73 -10.37 -16.81
N ASN A 73 -6.89 -10.12 -16.22
CA ASN A 73 -7.48 -10.99 -15.16
C ASN A 73 -7.89 -12.37 -15.69
N GLY A 74 -7.52 -12.94 -16.63
CA GLY A 74 -7.79 -14.30 -17.09
C GLY A 74 -6.62 -14.89 -17.85
N VAL A 75 -5.57 -14.10 -17.99
CA VAL A 75 -4.37 -14.47 -18.74
C VAL A 75 -3.26 -14.86 -17.77
N ARG A 76 -3.03 -14.06 -16.71
CA ARG A 76 -1.94 -14.26 -15.76
C ARG A 76 -2.27 -15.29 -14.69
N THR A 77 -1.27 -16.03 -14.27
CA THR A 77 -1.30 -16.86 -13.06
C THR A 77 -1.13 -16.00 -11.80
N VAL A 78 -1.36 -16.59 -10.63
CA VAL A 78 -1.14 -15.94 -9.33
C VAL A 78 0.29 -15.41 -9.21
N MET A 79 1.28 -16.25 -9.55
CA MET A 79 2.69 -15.85 -9.52
C MET A 79 2.99 -14.74 -10.53
N GLU A 80 2.56 -14.87 -11.78
CA GLU A 80 2.76 -13.83 -12.80
C GLU A 80 2.12 -12.50 -12.40
N GLU A 81 0.95 -12.52 -11.77
CA GLU A 81 0.30 -11.30 -11.29
C GLU A 81 1.05 -10.68 -10.11
N ALA A 82 1.51 -11.47 -9.14
CA ALA A 82 2.34 -10.98 -8.04
C ALA A 82 3.66 -10.38 -8.55
N MET A 83 4.28 -11.01 -9.55
CA MET A 83 5.52 -10.54 -10.18
C MET A 83 5.37 -9.19 -10.90
N THR A 84 4.14 -8.74 -11.23
CA THR A 84 3.93 -7.36 -11.72
C THR A 84 4.32 -6.29 -10.71
N ALA A 85 4.52 -6.65 -9.44
CA ALA A 85 5.10 -5.75 -8.45
C ALA A 85 6.50 -5.27 -8.84
N PHE A 86 7.21 -6.04 -9.64
CA PHE A 86 8.57 -5.80 -10.11
C PHE A 86 8.62 -5.40 -11.59
N GLU A 87 7.61 -4.65 -12.08
CA GLU A 87 7.55 -4.25 -13.49
C GLU A 87 8.83 -3.52 -13.94
N ASP A 88 9.40 -2.66 -13.10
CA ASP A 88 10.66 -1.96 -13.37
C ASP A 88 11.84 -2.95 -13.53
N TYR A 89 11.87 -4.00 -12.71
CA TYR A 89 12.85 -5.09 -12.83
C TYR A 89 12.72 -5.80 -14.18
N HIS A 90 11.51 -6.20 -14.54
CA HIS A 90 11.26 -6.86 -15.82
C HIS A 90 11.48 -5.95 -17.03
N GLN A 91 11.29 -4.65 -16.89
CA GLN A 91 11.66 -3.69 -17.93
C GLN A 91 13.17 -3.68 -18.16
N ILE A 92 13.96 -3.64 -17.09
CA ILE A 92 15.42 -3.67 -17.15
C ILE A 92 15.90 -5.00 -17.76
N GLU A 93 15.33 -6.14 -17.37
CA GLU A 93 15.66 -7.45 -17.96
C GLU A 93 15.38 -7.45 -19.47
N ARG A 94 14.22 -7.01 -19.91
CA ARG A 94 13.87 -6.93 -21.34
C ARG A 94 14.81 -5.99 -22.11
N GLU A 95 15.25 -4.90 -21.50
CA GLU A 95 16.19 -3.97 -22.11
C GLU A 95 17.59 -4.57 -22.21
N LEU A 96 18.04 -5.31 -21.20
CA LEU A 96 19.30 -6.03 -21.22
C LEU A 96 19.35 -7.09 -22.32
N VAL A 97 18.29 -7.87 -22.48
CA VAL A 97 18.20 -8.87 -23.56
C VAL A 97 18.35 -8.20 -24.93
N LYS A 98 17.61 -7.08 -25.15
CA LYS A 98 17.72 -6.32 -26.42
C LYS A 98 19.13 -5.78 -26.67
N LEU A 99 19.78 -5.24 -25.62
CA LEU A 99 21.15 -4.74 -25.71
C LEU A 99 22.14 -5.86 -25.98
N GLN A 100 21.94 -7.03 -25.39
CA GLN A 100 22.77 -8.20 -25.63
C GLN A 100 22.65 -8.69 -27.07
N ASP A 101 21.44 -8.77 -27.60
CA ASP A 101 21.19 -9.12 -29.02
C ASP A 101 21.85 -8.09 -29.95
N GLU A 102 21.66 -6.77 -29.68
CA GLU A 102 22.26 -5.70 -30.47
C GLU A 102 23.80 -5.74 -30.44
N LEU A 103 24.41 -6.05 -29.31
CA LEU A 103 25.87 -6.18 -29.18
C LEU A 103 26.39 -7.44 -29.86
N SER A 104 25.63 -8.53 -29.89
CA SER A 104 26.02 -9.81 -30.49
C SER A 104 26.13 -9.75 -32.01
N ASP A 105 25.34 -8.88 -32.64
CA ASP A 105 25.32 -8.67 -34.10
C ASP A 105 26.36 -7.65 -34.58
N ARG A 106 27.19 -7.08 -33.69
CA ARG A 106 28.16 -6.05 -34.01
C ARG A 106 29.60 -6.51 -33.96
N GLU A 107 30.37 -6.06 -34.93
CA GLU A 107 31.83 -6.35 -35.03
C GLU A 107 32.69 -5.08 -34.80
N ASP A 108 32.07 -3.89 -34.60
CA ASP A 108 32.74 -2.61 -34.47
C ASP A 108 33.12 -2.26 -33.01
N TYR A 109 33.82 -3.14 -32.34
CA TYR A 109 34.13 -3.12 -30.90
C TYR A 109 34.83 -1.83 -30.41
N GLU A 110 35.54 -1.12 -31.28
CA GLU A 110 36.25 0.13 -30.97
C GLU A 110 35.40 1.37 -31.16
N SER A 111 34.20 1.25 -31.70
CA SER A 111 33.33 2.40 -31.97
C SER A 111 32.80 3.04 -30.68
N ALA A 112 32.67 4.36 -30.67
CA ALA A 112 32.07 5.09 -29.57
C ALA A 112 30.60 4.67 -29.31
N SER A 113 29.90 4.15 -30.34
CA SER A 113 28.53 3.64 -30.17
C SER A 113 28.50 2.28 -29.48
N TYR A 114 29.45 1.38 -29.78
CA TYR A 114 29.58 0.11 -29.10
C TYR A 114 29.93 0.31 -27.62
N GLN A 115 30.87 1.19 -27.31
CA GLN A 115 31.26 1.52 -25.91
C GLN A 115 30.07 2.04 -25.09
N ARG A 116 29.25 2.94 -25.66
CA ARG A 116 28.03 3.46 -24.98
C ARG A 116 27.02 2.34 -24.67
N LEU A 117 26.83 1.37 -25.57
CA LEU A 117 25.96 0.22 -25.31
C LEU A 117 26.50 -0.66 -24.17
N CYS A 118 27.81 -0.89 -24.13
CA CYS A 118 28.46 -1.61 -23.04
C CYS A 118 28.31 -0.89 -21.68
N GLU A 119 28.50 0.44 -21.66
CA GLU A 119 28.28 1.26 -20.46
C GLU A 119 26.83 1.19 -19.98
N LYS A 120 25.89 1.29 -20.91
CA LYS A 120 24.45 1.17 -20.62
C LYS A 120 24.12 -0.21 -20.04
N MET A 121 24.64 -1.27 -20.64
CA MET A 121 24.46 -2.65 -20.17
C MET A 121 25.02 -2.85 -18.75
N SER A 122 26.22 -2.31 -18.49
CA SER A 122 26.83 -2.34 -17.16
C SER A 122 25.98 -1.65 -16.11
N HIS A 123 25.48 -0.44 -16.40
CA HIS A 123 24.63 0.32 -15.51
C HIS A 123 23.28 -0.40 -15.22
N LEU A 124 22.67 -1.00 -16.24
CA LEU A 124 21.43 -1.77 -16.06
C LEU A 124 21.65 -3.04 -15.22
N ASN A 125 22.78 -3.74 -15.41
CA ASN A 125 23.15 -4.89 -14.59
C ASN A 125 23.39 -4.50 -13.12
N GLU A 126 24.04 -3.35 -12.87
CA GLU A 126 24.21 -2.82 -11.53
C GLU A 126 22.85 -2.51 -10.86
N ARG A 127 21.93 -1.90 -11.58
CA ARG A 127 20.57 -1.66 -11.09
C ARG A 127 19.85 -2.96 -10.75
N LEU A 128 19.91 -3.99 -11.60
CA LEU A 128 19.32 -5.31 -11.33
C LEU A 128 19.91 -5.94 -10.07
N ALA A 129 21.24 -5.86 -9.91
CA ALA A 129 21.92 -6.41 -8.72
C ALA A 129 21.43 -5.73 -7.43
N ILE A 130 21.24 -4.40 -7.45
CA ILE A 130 20.69 -3.63 -6.31
C ILE A 130 19.24 -4.04 -6.02
N MET A 131 18.44 -4.35 -7.06
CA MET A 131 17.05 -4.77 -6.91
C MET A 131 16.87 -6.22 -6.43
N GLY A 132 17.96 -7.00 -6.22
CA GLY A 132 17.92 -8.32 -5.59
C GLY A 132 17.65 -9.51 -6.52
N GLY A 133 18.00 -9.41 -7.77
CA GLY A 133 17.76 -10.22 -8.96
C GLY A 133 17.55 -11.75 -8.92
N HIS A 134 18.03 -12.48 -7.95
CA HIS A 134 17.93 -13.95 -7.95
C HIS A 134 16.99 -14.55 -6.91
N SER A 135 16.29 -13.74 -6.12
CA SER A 135 15.42 -14.21 -5.03
C SER A 135 14.00 -13.67 -5.08
N ILE A 136 13.64 -12.91 -6.11
CA ILE A 136 12.36 -12.21 -6.23
C ILE A 136 11.18 -13.18 -6.29
N GLU A 137 11.27 -14.23 -7.10
CA GLU A 137 10.23 -15.27 -7.19
C GLU A 137 10.05 -16.00 -5.85
N GLY A 138 11.16 -16.35 -5.18
CA GLY A 138 11.10 -16.98 -3.86
C GLY A 138 10.50 -16.08 -2.79
N GLU A 139 10.79 -14.76 -2.82
CA GLU A 139 10.17 -13.79 -1.93
C GLU A 139 8.67 -13.65 -2.23
N ALA A 140 8.28 -13.60 -3.50
CA ALA A 140 6.88 -13.54 -3.92
C ALA A 140 6.11 -14.78 -3.46
N GLU A 141 6.69 -15.98 -3.65
CA GLU A 141 6.09 -17.22 -3.20
C GLU A 141 5.90 -17.28 -1.68
N GLN A 142 6.90 -16.88 -0.90
CA GLN A 142 6.81 -16.83 0.56
C GLN A 142 5.70 -15.88 1.04
N ILE A 143 5.56 -14.73 0.41
CA ILE A 143 4.52 -13.76 0.75
C ILE A 143 3.13 -14.31 0.39
N LEU A 144 2.98 -14.92 -0.79
CA LEU A 144 1.73 -15.54 -1.22
C LEU A 144 1.32 -16.68 -0.27
N ILE A 145 2.26 -17.54 0.13
CA ILE A 145 2.02 -18.61 1.12
C ILE A 145 1.58 -18.01 2.45
N GLY A 146 2.25 -16.96 2.92
CA GLY A 146 1.85 -16.23 4.14
C GLY A 146 0.44 -15.65 4.07
N LEU A 147 -0.04 -15.32 2.87
CA LEU A 147 -1.40 -14.87 2.60
C LEU A 147 -2.39 -16.02 2.32
N GLY A 148 -1.99 -17.26 2.55
CA GLY A 148 -2.83 -18.44 2.52
C GLY A 148 -2.88 -19.19 1.19
N PHE A 149 -2.07 -18.82 0.18
CA PHE A 149 -1.96 -19.59 -1.04
C PHE A 149 -1.12 -20.86 -0.83
N GLU A 150 -1.43 -21.91 -1.56
CA GLU A 150 -0.63 -23.14 -1.63
C GLU A 150 0.33 -23.09 -2.82
N HIS A 151 1.40 -23.88 -2.79
CA HIS A 151 2.34 -24.01 -3.92
C HIS A 151 1.63 -24.38 -5.24
N ALA A 152 0.58 -25.18 -5.17
CA ALA A 152 -0.22 -25.57 -6.33
C ALA A 152 -0.99 -24.39 -6.96
N ASP A 153 -1.27 -23.37 -6.19
CA ASP A 153 -2.04 -22.19 -6.65
C ASP A 153 -1.21 -21.24 -7.51
N MET A 154 0.13 -21.27 -7.37
CA MET A 154 1.02 -20.31 -8.03
C MET A 154 0.87 -20.30 -9.56
N ASN A 155 0.58 -21.46 -10.15
CA ASN A 155 0.40 -21.63 -11.59
C ASN A 155 -1.07 -21.55 -12.04
N ARG A 156 -2.02 -21.37 -11.13
CA ARG A 156 -3.44 -21.22 -11.47
C ARG A 156 -3.75 -19.80 -11.90
N LYS A 157 -4.72 -19.64 -12.78
CA LYS A 157 -5.10 -18.32 -13.31
C LYS A 157 -5.88 -17.49 -12.30
N MET A 158 -5.64 -16.19 -12.29
CA MET A 158 -6.29 -15.22 -11.38
C MET A 158 -7.82 -15.29 -11.43
N ASN A 159 -8.41 -15.53 -12.59
CA ASN A 159 -9.87 -15.60 -12.75
C ASN A 159 -10.52 -16.87 -12.15
N GLU A 160 -9.72 -17.87 -11.74
CA GLU A 160 -10.20 -19.05 -11.01
C GLU A 160 -10.47 -18.75 -9.53
N PHE A 161 -9.99 -17.62 -9.05
CA PHE A 161 -10.08 -17.21 -7.66
C PHE A 161 -11.18 -16.17 -7.43
N SER A 162 -11.81 -16.22 -6.25
CA SER A 162 -12.76 -15.18 -5.84
C SER A 162 -12.09 -13.82 -5.70
N ASN A 163 -12.89 -12.73 -5.73
CA ASN A 163 -12.38 -11.38 -5.54
C ASN A 163 -11.54 -11.23 -4.26
N GLY A 164 -11.91 -11.92 -3.18
CA GLY A 164 -11.15 -11.90 -1.93
C GLY A 164 -9.73 -12.47 -2.09
N TRP A 165 -9.59 -13.58 -2.80
CA TRP A 165 -8.28 -14.15 -3.11
C TRP A 165 -7.47 -13.26 -4.05
N GLN A 166 -8.10 -12.62 -5.03
CA GLN A 166 -7.44 -11.66 -5.90
C GLN A 166 -6.96 -10.42 -5.13
N MET A 167 -7.71 -9.97 -4.11
CA MET A 167 -7.28 -8.90 -3.19
C MET A 167 -6.05 -9.29 -2.37
N ARG A 168 -5.90 -10.57 -1.99
CA ARG A 168 -4.67 -11.06 -1.33
C ARG A 168 -3.45 -10.93 -2.24
N VAL A 169 -3.58 -11.16 -3.55
CA VAL A 169 -2.49 -10.93 -4.51
C VAL A 169 -2.16 -9.44 -4.63
N GLU A 170 -3.15 -8.54 -4.63
CA GLU A 170 -2.88 -7.10 -4.60
C GLU A 170 -2.13 -6.69 -3.32
N LEU A 171 -2.49 -7.25 -2.17
CA LEU A 171 -1.74 -7.04 -0.93
C LEU A 171 -0.30 -7.57 -1.05
N ALA A 172 -0.11 -8.76 -1.63
CA ALA A 172 1.22 -9.29 -1.90
C ALA A 172 2.07 -8.34 -2.76
N LYS A 173 1.49 -7.76 -3.80
CA LYS A 173 2.18 -6.77 -4.66
C LYS A 173 2.63 -5.53 -3.89
N ILE A 174 1.82 -5.03 -2.95
CA ILE A 174 2.20 -3.89 -2.10
C ILE A 174 3.37 -4.27 -1.20
N VAL A 175 3.30 -5.46 -0.59
CA VAL A 175 4.38 -5.99 0.26
C VAL A 175 5.69 -6.11 -0.51
N LEU A 176 5.64 -6.65 -1.72
CA LEU A 176 6.80 -6.86 -2.59
C LEU A 176 7.47 -5.56 -3.04
N ARG A 177 6.68 -4.51 -3.29
CA ARG A 177 7.21 -3.21 -3.76
C ARG A 177 8.01 -2.44 -2.71
N LYS A 178 7.94 -2.82 -1.43
CA LYS A 178 8.72 -2.19 -0.32
C LYS A 178 8.63 -0.65 -0.30
N GLN A 179 7.47 -0.10 -0.57
CA GLN A 179 7.24 1.35 -0.64
C GLN A 179 7.33 1.99 0.75
N THR A 180 7.69 3.28 0.85
CA THR A 180 7.96 3.95 2.13
C THR A 180 6.71 4.29 2.95
N LEU A 181 5.54 4.41 2.30
CA LEU A 181 4.24 4.66 2.95
C LEU A 181 3.19 3.68 2.42
N TRP A 182 2.56 2.93 3.31
CA TRP A 182 1.41 2.10 2.97
C TRP A 182 0.11 2.74 3.43
N LEU A 183 -0.82 2.85 2.50
CA LEU A 183 -2.19 3.31 2.70
C LEU A 183 -3.11 2.11 2.51
N LEU A 184 -3.62 1.55 3.62
CA LEU A 184 -4.38 0.30 3.60
C LEU A 184 -5.83 0.56 4.01
N ASP A 185 -6.77 0.28 3.11
CA ASP A 185 -8.21 0.40 3.38
C ASP A 185 -8.80 -0.99 3.58
N GLU A 186 -9.07 -1.35 4.85
CA GLU A 186 -9.60 -2.64 5.29
C GLU A 186 -8.74 -3.86 4.86
N PRO A 187 -7.44 -3.91 5.20
CA PRO A 187 -6.53 -4.95 4.73
C PRO A 187 -6.83 -6.34 5.28
N THR A 188 -7.60 -6.44 6.36
CA THR A 188 -8.02 -7.70 6.98
C THR A 188 -9.25 -8.32 6.33
N ASN A 189 -9.96 -7.57 5.47
CA ASN A 189 -11.09 -8.13 4.75
C ASN A 189 -10.62 -9.29 3.86
N HIS A 190 -11.39 -10.37 3.84
CA HIS A 190 -11.12 -11.58 3.07
C HIS A 190 -9.88 -12.39 3.49
N LEU A 191 -9.25 -12.06 4.64
CA LEU A 191 -8.19 -12.86 5.23
C LEU A 191 -8.76 -13.82 6.29
N ASP A 192 -8.23 -15.02 6.35
CA ASP A 192 -8.43 -15.92 7.48
C ASP A 192 -7.51 -15.56 8.66
N ILE A 193 -7.71 -16.20 9.80
CA ILE A 193 -7.00 -15.88 11.03
C ILE A 193 -5.48 -16.07 10.88
N GLU A 194 -5.05 -17.09 10.16
CA GLU A 194 -3.64 -17.39 9.93
C GLU A 194 -2.97 -16.32 9.07
N SER A 195 -3.62 -15.92 7.99
CA SER A 195 -3.17 -14.82 7.12
C SER A 195 -3.14 -13.47 7.85
N ILE A 196 -4.12 -13.20 8.75
CA ILE A 196 -4.10 -12.00 9.59
C ILE A 196 -2.90 -12.00 10.54
N GLN A 197 -2.61 -13.13 11.19
CA GLN A 197 -1.46 -13.26 12.10
C GLN A 197 -0.13 -13.09 11.35
N TRP A 198 -0.02 -13.65 10.16
CA TRP A 198 1.15 -13.45 9.31
C TRP A 198 1.31 -11.97 8.93
N LEU A 199 0.21 -11.32 8.49
CA LEU A 199 0.22 -9.91 8.12
C LEU A 199 0.62 -9.02 9.31
N GLU A 200 0.10 -9.30 10.51
CA GLU A 200 0.51 -8.60 11.74
C GLU A 200 2.00 -8.71 12.00
N GLY A 201 2.56 -9.92 11.90
CA GLY A 201 3.99 -10.16 12.07
C GLY A 201 4.81 -9.37 11.04
N PHE A 202 4.34 -9.30 9.82
CA PHE A 202 4.98 -8.55 8.75
C PHE A 202 4.91 -7.04 9.00
N LEU A 203 3.73 -6.48 9.29
CA LEU A 203 3.52 -5.05 9.51
C LEU A 203 4.30 -4.50 10.72
N LYS A 204 4.48 -5.30 11.76
CA LYS A 204 5.29 -4.92 12.94
C LYS A 204 6.75 -4.66 12.58
N ASN A 205 7.29 -5.44 11.66
CA ASN A 205 8.70 -5.36 11.25
C ASN A 205 8.93 -4.48 10.01
N TYR A 206 7.86 -3.95 9.44
CA TYR A 206 7.97 -3.12 8.25
C TYR A 206 8.71 -1.82 8.55
N TYR A 207 9.61 -1.40 7.65
CA TYR A 207 10.49 -0.24 7.87
C TYR A 207 9.81 1.12 7.58
N GLY A 208 8.84 1.17 6.68
CA GLY A 208 8.13 2.38 6.27
C GLY A 208 6.98 2.76 7.21
N ALA A 209 6.26 3.81 6.87
CA ALA A 209 5.06 4.24 7.57
C ALA A 209 3.82 3.44 7.11
N ILE A 210 2.88 3.26 8.01
CA ILE A 210 1.59 2.61 7.74
C ILE A 210 0.47 3.53 8.20
N PHE A 211 -0.47 3.78 7.29
CA PHE A 211 -1.72 4.49 7.55
C PHE A 211 -2.86 3.58 7.12
N MET A 212 -3.67 3.12 8.06
CA MET A 212 -4.66 2.10 7.77
C MET A 212 -6.05 2.42 8.33
N VAL A 213 -7.07 1.94 7.64
CA VAL A 213 -8.45 1.80 8.12
C VAL A 213 -8.69 0.32 8.37
N SER A 214 -9.25 -0.05 9.51
CA SER A 214 -9.75 -1.40 9.75
C SER A 214 -10.94 -1.38 10.71
N HIS A 215 -11.86 -2.32 10.52
CA HIS A 215 -12.94 -2.62 11.46
C HIS A 215 -12.50 -3.63 12.53
N ASP A 216 -11.38 -4.32 12.33
CA ASP A 216 -10.79 -5.22 13.32
C ASP A 216 -10.03 -4.41 14.38
N ARG A 217 -10.68 -4.24 15.54
CA ARG A 217 -10.14 -3.47 16.67
C ARG A 217 -8.88 -4.10 17.24
N ALA A 218 -8.85 -5.44 17.32
CA ALA A 218 -7.71 -6.16 17.85
C ALA A 218 -6.49 -6.05 16.92
N PHE A 219 -6.72 -6.06 15.62
CA PHE A 219 -5.67 -5.82 14.63
C PHE A 219 -5.11 -4.40 14.73
N LEU A 220 -5.99 -3.37 14.80
CA LEU A 220 -5.56 -1.99 15.00
C LEU A 220 -4.72 -1.84 16.26
N ASP A 221 -5.19 -2.38 17.38
CA ASP A 221 -4.51 -2.25 18.67
C ASP A 221 -3.12 -2.88 18.69
N ARG A 222 -2.94 -3.98 17.94
CA ARG A 222 -1.66 -4.69 17.84
C ARG A 222 -0.64 -4.01 16.94
N ILE A 223 -1.10 -3.19 15.97
CA ILE A 223 -0.23 -2.60 14.93
C ILE A 223 -0.04 -1.11 15.16
N THR A 224 -1.09 -0.38 15.57
CA THR A 224 -1.05 1.09 15.60
C THR A 224 -0.54 1.62 16.94
N ILE A 225 0.26 2.67 16.86
CA ILE A 225 0.78 3.44 18.01
C ILE A 225 0.24 4.86 18.02
N ARG A 226 -0.56 5.20 17.02
CA ARG A 226 -1.19 6.51 16.84
C ARG A 226 -2.55 6.31 16.18
N THR A 227 -3.56 6.98 16.70
CA THR A 227 -4.92 6.88 16.19
C THR A 227 -5.42 8.25 15.76
N ILE A 228 -5.89 8.35 14.53
CA ILE A 228 -6.51 9.56 13.99
C ILE A 228 -8.02 9.32 13.86
N GLU A 229 -8.83 10.13 14.54
CA GLU A 229 -10.28 10.07 14.44
C GLU A 229 -10.84 11.15 13.53
N ILE A 230 -11.71 10.76 12.59
CA ILE A 230 -12.55 11.69 11.85
C ILE A 230 -13.91 11.76 12.56
N SER A 231 -14.24 12.92 13.08
CA SER A 231 -15.52 13.17 13.76
C SER A 231 -16.00 14.62 13.51
N CYS A 232 -17.25 14.78 13.08
CA CYS A 232 -17.87 16.07 12.78
C CYS A 232 -17.02 16.94 11.82
N ALA A 233 -16.58 16.37 10.71
CA ALA A 233 -15.74 16.99 9.69
C ALA A 233 -14.37 17.51 10.20
N LYS A 234 -13.94 17.11 11.39
CA LYS A 234 -12.65 17.44 12.01
C LYS A 234 -11.81 16.20 12.23
N ILE A 235 -10.51 16.41 12.37
CA ILE A 235 -9.55 15.37 12.75
C ILE A 235 -9.11 15.58 14.19
N TYR A 236 -9.05 14.47 14.93
CA TYR A 236 -8.46 14.40 16.27
C TYR A 236 -7.33 13.38 16.24
N ASP A 237 -6.15 13.82 16.65
CA ASP A 237 -4.91 13.06 16.56
C ASP A 237 -4.46 12.62 17.96
N TYR A 238 -4.49 11.31 18.21
CA TYR A 238 -4.13 10.71 19.47
C TYR A 238 -2.84 9.89 19.31
N LYS A 239 -1.81 10.28 20.04
CA LYS A 239 -0.54 9.54 20.10
C LYS A 239 -0.64 8.37 21.07
N CYS A 240 -1.48 7.41 20.73
CA CYS A 240 -1.74 6.22 21.55
C CYS A 240 -2.33 5.09 20.70
N SER A 241 -2.37 3.86 21.26
CA SER A 241 -2.99 2.70 20.67
C SER A 241 -4.50 2.87 20.52
N TYR A 242 -5.14 1.93 19.81
CA TYR A 242 -6.59 1.99 19.61
C TYR A 242 -7.37 1.84 20.92
N SER A 243 -6.96 0.94 21.83
CA SER A 243 -7.63 0.75 23.13
C SER A 243 -7.55 2.02 23.97
N GLU A 244 -6.38 2.62 24.11
CA GLU A 244 -6.19 3.86 24.85
C GLU A 244 -6.92 5.06 24.20
N PHE A 245 -7.03 5.08 22.87
CA PHE A 245 -7.82 6.06 22.15
C PHE A 245 -9.30 6.03 22.58
N ILE A 246 -9.89 4.85 22.77
CA ILE A 246 -11.30 4.73 23.18
C ILE A 246 -11.54 5.46 24.51
N GLU A 247 -10.68 5.24 25.50
CA GLU A 247 -10.77 5.90 26.82
C GLU A 247 -10.65 7.43 26.69
N ARG A 248 -9.61 7.90 25.99
CA ARG A 248 -9.39 9.34 25.78
C ARG A 248 -10.50 10.02 24.98
N ARG A 249 -11.11 9.28 24.05
CA ARG A 249 -12.25 9.76 23.28
C ARG A 249 -13.48 9.94 24.15
N GLU A 250 -13.77 9.00 25.04
CA GLU A 250 -14.88 9.09 26.00
C GLU A 250 -14.71 10.32 26.93
N GLU A 251 -13.54 10.48 27.51
CA GLU A 251 -13.22 11.67 28.33
C GLU A 251 -13.44 12.98 27.56
N ARG A 252 -12.98 13.06 26.31
CA ARG A 252 -13.20 14.24 25.47
C ARG A 252 -14.68 14.54 25.25
N ILE A 253 -15.47 13.51 24.94
CA ILE A 253 -16.91 13.66 24.70
C ILE A 253 -17.62 14.13 25.97
N ASP A 254 -17.26 13.61 27.13
CA ASP A 254 -17.88 14.00 28.42
C ASP A 254 -17.54 15.45 28.78
N ILE A 255 -16.29 15.88 28.55
CA ILE A 255 -15.89 17.28 28.72
C ILE A 255 -16.68 18.18 27.77
N GLN A 256 -16.88 17.79 26.52
CA GLN A 256 -17.65 18.58 25.55
C GLN A 256 -19.14 18.69 25.95
N LYS A 257 -19.73 17.60 26.44
CA LYS A 257 -21.13 17.61 26.94
C LYS A 257 -21.26 18.53 28.16
N ALA A 258 -20.38 18.38 29.15
CA ALA A 258 -20.39 19.22 30.32
C ALA A 258 -20.21 20.72 29.99
N ALA A 259 -19.35 21.03 29.02
CA ALA A 259 -19.18 22.42 28.55
C ALA A 259 -20.44 22.96 27.86
N PHE A 260 -21.13 22.12 27.08
CA PHE A 260 -22.40 22.51 26.44
C PHE A 260 -23.51 22.74 27.47
N ASP A 261 -23.66 21.85 28.46
CA ASP A 261 -24.67 21.95 29.51
C ASP A 261 -24.44 23.18 30.38
N ASN A 262 -23.19 23.61 30.58
CA ASN A 262 -22.87 24.85 31.33
C ASN A 262 -23.10 26.16 30.56
N GLN A 263 -23.35 26.08 29.23
CA GLN A 263 -23.64 27.24 28.37
C GLN A 263 -25.15 27.50 28.18
N GLN A 264 -25.99 26.56 28.59
CA GLN A 264 -27.45 26.71 28.64
C GLN A 264 -27.90 27.21 29.99
#